data_5e0dfe1417c94fe174c100b5e503b049
#
_entry.id   5e0dfe1417c94fe174c100b5e503b049
#
_cell.length_a   1.000
_cell.length_b   1.000
_cell.length_c   1.000
_cell.angle_alpha   90.00
_cell.angle_beta   90.00
_cell.angle_gamma   90.00
#
_symmetry.space_group_name_H-M   'P 1'
#
loop_
_entity.id
_entity.type
_entity.pdbx_description
1 polymer ?
#
loop_
_entity_poly.entity_id
_entity_poly.type
_entity_poly.pdbx_seq_one_letter_code
_entity_poly.pdbx_strand_id
1 'polypeptide(L)'
;MGYRVKTLRTELLFNSKIACNFGASNAMNHFGEIISLVVAASWTVTALYADKASRRLGSMTANVVRLLLAALFLAALLWLAVGRPYPLYADGKTWLWLALSALVGYLFGDWCLFNCYLSIGARFGQLFMTLAPPMAAWAGWLILGETLSWKSLIAMAVTLSGIAISILSRGADGPVRLALPLKGVLLGLGAGFGQGVGLVLSKVGMLHYAQALPSDAPVLMEEMVPFASTLIRALVGGAGFLLWMGLQKELPKLRAALRDRTGMRYMLIMTLTGPAVGVSLSLMAVQYADAGIASTLMALTPVLILIPCAFVYKQKIKAKEVVGVLVSMLGVALFFLL
;
A
#
# COMPACT_ATOMS: atom_id res chain seq x y z
N MET A 1 -12.05 25.88 -22.23
CA MET A 1 -11.66 25.81 -20.81
C MET A 1 -12.85 25.66 -19.85
N GLY A 2 -14.05 26.10 -20.21
CA GLY A 2 -15.27 25.99 -19.37
C GLY A 2 -15.94 24.60 -19.27
N TYR A 3 -15.67 23.68 -20.21
CA TYR A 3 -16.27 22.34 -20.23
C TYR A 3 -15.63 21.37 -19.21
N ARG A 4 -14.33 21.49 -18.97
CA ARG A 4 -13.58 20.64 -17.99
C ARG A 4 -13.96 20.92 -16.53
N VAL A 5 -14.31 22.16 -16.20
CA VAL A 5 -14.67 22.53 -14.81
C VAL A 5 -16.08 22.07 -14.46
N LYS A 6 -17.01 22.01 -15.44
CA LYS A 6 -18.37 21.51 -15.23
C LYS A 6 -18.38 20.00 -14.99
N THR A 7 -17.57 19.24 -15.73
CA THR A 7 -17.50 17.77 -15.57
C THR A 7 -16.91 17.37 -14.21
N LEU A 8 -15.83 18.03 -13.77
CA LEU A 8 -15.25 17.83 -12.44
C LEU A 8 -16.21 18.22 -11.29
N ARG A 9 -17.00 19.27 -11.46
CA ARG A 9 -17.98 19.68 -10.46
C ARG A 9 -19.17 18.73 -10.36
N THR A 10 -19.58 18.12 -11.48
CA THR A 10 -20.60 17.05 -11.50
C THR A 10 -20.08 15.77 -10.89
N GLU A 11 -18.78 15.43 -11.10
CA GLU A 11 -18.13 14.28 -10.50
C GLU A 11 -17.94 14.45 -8.98
N LEU A 12 -17.60 15.66 -8.51
CA LEU A 12 -17.52 15.97 -7.07
C LEU A 12 -18.91 15.96 -6.39
N LEU A 13 -19.96 16.40 -7.08
CA LEU A 13 -21.35 16.34 -6.60
C LEU A 13 -21.91 14.91 -6.64
N PHE A 14 -21.45 14.07 -7.57
CA PHE A 14 -21.80 12.66 -7.63
C PHE A 14 -21.12 11.88 -6.49
N ASN A 15 -19.84 12.18 -6.18
CA ASN A 15 -19.15 11.65 -5.00
C ASN A 15 -19.85 12.06 -3.68
N SER A 16 -20.41 13.29 -3.59
CA SER A 16 -21.19 13.70 -2.40
C SER A 16 -22.54 12.99 -2.31
N LYS A 17 -23.16 12.63 -3.44
CA LYS A 17 -24.41 11.85 -3.44
C LYS A 17 -24.20 10.37 -3.12
N ILE A 18 -23.09 9.77 -3.57
CA ILE A 18 -22.71 8.41 -3.15
C ILE A 18 -22.41 8.40 -1.64
N ALA A 19 -21.66 9.38 -1.14
CA ALA A 19 -21.42 9.55 0.30
C ALA A 19 -22.72 9.82 1.10
N CYS A 20 -23.70 10.56 0.55
CA CYS A 20 -24.98 10.83 1.22
C CYS A 20 -25.95 9.64 1.21
N ASN A 21 -25.93 8.79 0.18
CA ASN A 21 -26.80 7.59 0.17
C ASN A 21 -26.28 6.46 1.06
N PHE A 22 -25.00 6.47 1.47
CA PHE A 22 -24.44 5.58 2.50
C PHE A 22 -24.63 6.09 3.93
N GLY A 23 -25.25 7.25 4.13
CA GLY A 23 -25.50 7.88 5.43
C GLY A 23 -26.63 7.28 6.29
N ALA A 24 -27.10 6.08 6.01
CA ALA A 24 -28.16 5.44 6.77
C ALA A 24 -27.65 4.28 7.63
N SER A 25 -27.08 4.59 8.73
CA SER A 25 -27.20 3.99 10.08
C SER A 25 -25.92 4.21 10.91
N ASN A 26 -26.09 4.63 12.18
CA ASN A 26 -25.00 4.89 13.14
C ASN A 26 -24.05 3.70 13.42
N ALA A 27 -24.38 2.49 12.98
CA ALA A 27 -23.52 1.31 13.07
C ALA A 27 -22.47 1.23 11.95
N MET A 28 -22.65 1.99 10.83
CA MET A 28 -21.70 2.01 9.72
C MET A 28 -20.69 3.16 9.79
N ASN A 29 -20.84 4.10 10.74
CA ASN A 29 -19.97 5.29 10.84
C ASN A 29 -18.49 4.97 11.11
N HIS A 30 -18.17 3.78 11.62
CA HIS A 30 -16.77 3.38 11.93
C HIS A 30 -16.29 2.17 11.14
N PHE A 31 -17.03 1.72 10.13
CA PHE A 31 -16.68 0.51 9.36
C PHE A 31 -15.34 0.67 8.63
N GLY A 32 -15.13 1.79 7.94
CA GLY A 32 -13.88 2.08 7.26
C GLY A 32 -12.68 2.21 8.22
N GLU A 33 -12.91 2.74 9.43
CA GLU A 33 -11.90 2.87 10.48
C GLU A 33 -11.52 1.48 11.03
N ILE A 34 -12.49 0.61 11.30
CA ILE A 34 -12.25 -0.77 11.74
C ILE A 34 -11.46 -1.54 10.68
N ILE A 35 -11.87 -1.45 9.41
CA ILE A 35 -11.13 -2.07 8.30
C ILE A 35 -9.68 -1.56 8.28
N SER A 36 -9.46 -0.26 8.45
CA SER A 36 -8.11 0.34 8.45
C SER A 36 -7.22 -0.24 9.56
N LEU A 37 -7.76 -0.48 10.76
CA LEU A 37 -7.03 -1.14 11.85
C LEU A 37 -6.70 -2.60 11.53
N VAL A 38 -7.64 -3.33 10.93
CA VAL A 38 -7.41 -4.71 10.45
C VAL A 38 -6.31 -4.71 9.39
N VAL A 39 -6.31 -3.75 8.48
CA VAL A 39 -5.25 -3.57 7.46
C VAL A 39 -3.90 -3.32 8.11
N ALA A 40 -3.81 -2.44 9.11
CA ALA A 40 -2.56 -2.16 9.83
C ALA A 40 -1.97 -3.42 10.49
N ALA A 41 -2.82 -4.22 11.15
CA ALA A 41 -2.42 -5.50 11.72
C ALA A 41 -2.00 -6.50 10.64
N SER A 42 -2.73 -6.58 9.54
CA SER A 42 -2.47 -7.44 8.39
C SER A 42 -1.13 -7.10 7.74
N TRP A 43 -0.84 -5.82 7.52
CA TRP A 43 0.44 -5.37 6.98
C TRP A 43 1.62 -5.59 7.92
N THR A 44 1.38 -5.56 9.23
CA THR A 44 2.41 -5.94 10.22
C THR A 44 2.84 -7.40 10.01
N VAL A 45 1.88 -8.32 9.90
CA VAL A 45 2.16 -9.74 9.62
C VAL A 45 2.84 -9.89 8.25
N THR A 46 2.30 -9.21 7.24
CA THR A 46 2.87 -9.21 5.87
C THR A 46 4.34 -8.81 5.87
N ALA A 47 4.70 -7.71 6.53
CA ALA A 47 6.07 -7.19 6.54
C ALA A 47 7.06 -8.18 7.16
N LEU A 48 6.67 -8.83 8.26
CA LEU A 48 7.51 -9.83 8.93
C LEU A 48 7.73 -11.08 8.05
N TYR A 49 6.68 -11.56 7.39
CA TYR A 49 6.79 -12.72 6.52
C TYR A 49 7.42 -12.37 5.17
N ALA A 50 7.26 -11.13 4.68
CA ALA A 50 7.94 -10.62 3.49
C ALA A 50 9.46 -10.54 3.71
N ASP A 51 9.92 -10.07 4.87
CA ASP A 51 11.34 -10.08 5.22
C ASP A 51 11.90 -11.50 5.24
N LYS A 52 11.21 -12.45 5.93
CA LYS A 52 11.61 -13.86 5.97
C LYS A 52 11.63 -14.51 4.58
N ALA A 53 10.59 -14.28 3.79
CA ALA A 53 10.48 -14.83 2.44
C ALA A 53 11.57 -14.27 1.52
N SER A 54 11.82 -12.96 1.57
CA SER A 54 12.83 -12.30 0.76
C SER A 54 14.25 -12.76 1.10
N ARG A 55 14.54 -12.97 2.39
CA ARG A 55 15.85 -13.54 2.82
C ARG A 55 16.06 -14.96 2.34
N ARG A 56 14.99 -15.76 2.23
CA ARG A 56 15.06 -17.17 1.84
C ARG A 56 15.01 -17.39 0.34
N LEU A 57 14.13 -16.67 -0.36
CA LEU A 57 13.83 -16.88 -1.77
C LEU A 57 14.38 -15.78 -2.69
N GLY A 58 14.85 -14.68 -2.12
CA GLY A 58 15.20 -13.45 -2.84
C GLY A 58 13.99 -12.52 -3.06
N SER A 59 14.23 -11.20 -3.09
CA SER A 59 13.17 -10.19 -3.20
C SER A 59 12.38 -10.29 -4.50
N MET A 60 13.05 -10.55 -5.61
CA MET A 60 12.41 -10.67 -6.94
C MET A 60 11.46 -11.86 -6.98
N THR A 61 11.96 -13.05 -6.59
CA THR A 61 11.15 -14.28 -6.54
C THR A 61 9.97 -14.14 -5.59
N ALA A 62 10.18 -13.53 -4.42
CA ALA A 62 9.12 -13.27 -3.46
C ALA A 62 8.02 -12.39 -4.06
N ASN A 63 8.36 -11.32 -4.79
CA ASN A 63 7.38 -10.46 -5.46
C ASN A 63 6.60 -11.20 -6.55
N VAL A 64 7.26 -12.00 -7.40
CA VAL A 64 6.60 -12.81 -8.43
C VAL A 64 5.59 -13.76 -7.81
N VAL A 65 6.04 -14.60 -6.88
CA VAL A 65 5.19 -15.65 -6.28
C VAL A 65 4.01 -15.01 -5.53
N ARG A 66 4.27 -13.95 -4.77
CA ARG A 66 3.24 -13.21 -4.04
C ARG A 66 2.12 -12.72 -4.95
N LEU A 67 2.47 -12.04 -6.05
CA LEU A 67 1.47 -11.45 -6.94
C LEU A 67 0.71 -12.51 -7.74
N LEU A 68 1.37 -13.60 -8.14
CA LEU A 68 0.68 -14.73 -8.78
C LEU A 68 -0.31 -15.42 -7.83
N LEU A 69 0.10 -15.68 -6.59
CA LEU A 69 -0.79 -16.24 -5.57
C LEU A 69 -1.95 -15.28 -5.26
N ALA A 70 -1.67 -13.97 -5.17
CA ALA A 70 -2.72 -12.97 -4.96
C ALA A 70 -3.71 -12.95 -6.12
N ALA A 71 -3.24 -12.99 -7.36
CA ALA A 71 -4.09 -13.04 -8.55
C ALA A 71 -4.99 -14.29 -8.54
N LEU A 72 -4.44 -15.47 -8.19
CA LEU A 72 -5.22 -16.70 -8.08
C LEU A 72 -6.29 -16.60 -6.97
N PHE A 73 -5.90 -16.08 -5.80
CA PHE A 73 -6.84 -15.90 -4.68
C PHE A 73 -7.96 -14.92 -5.03
N LEU A 74 -7.62 -13.76 -5.62
CA LEU A 74 -8.58 -12.73 -5.98
C LEU A 74 -9.49 -13.16 -7.13
N ALA A 75 -8.96 -13.90 -8.11
CA ALA A 75 -9.77 -14.51 -9.17
C ALA A 75 -10.78 -15.53 -8.61
N ALA A 76 -10.34 -16.38 -7.67
CA ALA A 76 -11.23 -17.32 -6.99
C ALA A 76 -12.30 -16.57 -6.16
N LEU A 77 -11.92 -15.51 -5.43
CA LEU A 77 -12.84 -14.68 -4.67
C LEU A 77 -13.90 -14.04 -5.57
N LEU A 78 -13.50 -13.44 -6.68
CA LEU A 78 -14.43 -12.84 -7.65
C LEU A 78 -15.34 -13.92 -8.29
N TRP A 79 -14.81 -15.10 -8.57
CA TRP A 79 -15.61 -16.19 -9.08
C TRP A 79 -16.71 -16.62 -8.10
N LEU A 80 -16.38 -16.71 -6.81
CA LEU A 80 -17.34 -17.06 -5.77
C LEU A 80 -18.35 -15.93 -5.51
N ALA A 81 -17.93 -14.67 -5.58
CA ALA A 81 -18.77 -13.51 -5.28
C ALA A 81 -19.68 -13.12 -6.45
N VAL A 82 -19.14 -13.03 -7.67
CA VAL A 82 -19.86 -12.49 -8.85
C VAL A 82 -19.95 -13.49 -10.01
N GLY A 83 -19.55 -14.75 -9.81
CA GLY A 83 -19.61 -15.80 -10.81
C GLY A 83 -18.60 -15.69 -11.94
N ARG A 84 -17.62 -14.78 -11.86
CA ARG A 84 -16.60 -14.55 -12.90
C ARG A 84 -15.21 -14.34 -12.26
N PRO A 85 -14.17 -15.07 -12.73
CA PRO A 85 -12.83 -15.01 -12.14
C PRO A 85 -11.97 -13.84 -12.68
N TYR A 86 -12.55 -12.87 -13.36
CA TYR A 86 -11.86 -11.73 -14.00
C TYR A 86 -12.63 -10.43 -13.73
N PRO A 87 -11.96 -9.27 -13.89
CA PRO A 87 -12.56 -7.96 -13.62
C PRO A 87 -13.58 -7.61 -14.71
N LEU A 88 -14.82 -8.01 -14.50
CA LEU A 88 -15.93 -7.77 -15.42
C LEU A 88 -16.19 -6.26 -15.53
N TYR A 89 -16.50 -5.77 -16.73
CA TYR A 89 -16.74 -4.36 -17.06
C TYR A 89 -15.53 -3.41 -16.92
N ALA A 90 -14.34 -3.88 -16.58
CA ALA A 90 -13.15 -3.03 -16.58
C ALA A 90 -12.82 -2.58 -18.02
N ASP A 91 -12.99 -1.32 -18.32
CA ASP A 91 -12.70 -0.71 -19.61
C ASP A 91 -11.19 -0.43 -19.80
N GLY A 92 -10.81 0.05 -20.99
CA GLY A 92 -9.42 0.35 -21.31
C GLY A 92 -8.81 1.44 -20.44
N LYS A 93 -9.60 2.41 -19.95
CA LYS A 93 -9.13 3.46 -19.04
C LYS A 93 -8.86 2.89 -17.65
N THR A 94 -9.75 2.04 -17.14
CA THR A 94 -9.56 1.30 -15.90
C THR A 94 -8.27 0.48 -15.93
N TRP A 95 -8.05 -0.30 -16.98
CA TRP A 95 -6.81 -1.07 -17.17
C TRP A 95 -5.57 -0.19 -17.22
N LEU A 96 -5.62 0.93 -17.95
CA LEU A 96 -4.48 1.86 -18.07
C LEU A 96 -4.07 2.41 -16.69
N TRP A 97 -5.00 2.97 -15.92
CA TRP A 97 -4.70 3.57 -14.64
C TRP A 97 -4.25 2.55 -13.58
N LEU A 98 -4.90 1.38 -13.56
CA LEU A 98 -4.51 0.31 -12.65
C LEU A 98 -3.19 -0.35 -13.05
N ALA A 99 -2.87 -0.43 -14.35
CA ALA A 99 -1.56 -0.86 -14.83
C ALA A 99 -0.45 0.13 -14.42
N LEU A 100 -0.64 1.43 -14.62
CA LEU A 100 0.28 2.47 -14.15
C LEU A 100 0.47 2.39 -12.63
N SER A 101 -0.62 2.20 -11.89
CA SER A 101 -0.57 1.98 -10.45
C SER A 101 0.25 0.74 -10.06
N ALA A 102 0.12 -0.36 -10.81
CA ALA A 102 0.88 -1.58 -10.57
C ALA A 102 2.38 -1.40 -10.87
N LEU A 103 2.71 -0.68 -11.94
CA LEU A 103 4.11 -0.39 -12.30
C LEU A 103 4.78 0.48 -11.24
N VAL A 104 4.12 1.53 -10.77
CA VAL A 104 4.67 2.44 -9.76
C VAL A 104 4.62 1.82 -8.37
N GLY A 105 3.47 1.28 -7.95
CA GLY A 105 3.28 0.75 -6.60
C GLY A 105 3.94 -0.60 -6.38
N TYR A 106 3.71 -1.57 -7.29
CA TYR A 106 4.23 -2.93 -7.13
C TYR A 106 5.62 -3.08 -7.75
N LEU A 107 5.77 -2.85 -9.06
CA LEU A 107 7.04 -3.15 -9.72
C LEU A 107 8.18 -2.29 -9.15
N PHE A 108 7.98 -0.99 -9.01
CA PHE A 108 8.97 -0.10 -8.40
C PHE A 108 8.88 -0.08 -6.88
N GLY A 109 7.71 0.24 -6.29
CA GLY A 109 7.54 0.44 -4.85
C GLY A 109 7.83 -0.80 -4.02
N ASP A 110 7.26 -1.97 -4.39
CA ASP A 110 7.51 -3.20 -3.64
C ASP A 110 8.91 -3.78 -3.90
N TRP A 111 9.46 -3.59 -5.11
CA TRP A 111 10.87 -3.91 -5.32
C TRP A 111 11.78 -3.13 -4.38
N CYS A 112 11.54 -1.83 -4.23
CA CYS A 112 12.25 -1.00 -3.27
C CYS A 112 12.02 -1.51 -1.84
N LEU A 113 10.78 -1.78 -1.45
CA LEU A 113 10.41 -2.19 -0.10
C LEU A 113 11.05 -3.52 0.31
N PHE A 114 10.98 -4.53 -0.55
CA PHE A 114 11.54 -5.84 -0.23
C PHE A 114 13.07 -5.83 -0.19
N ASN A 115 13.71 -5.04 -1.04
CA ASN A 115 15.16 -4.81 -0.95
C ASN A 115 15.54 -3.94 0.26
N CYS A 116 14.67 -3.01 0.68
CA CYS A 116 14.80 -2.28 1.93
C CYS A 116 14.77 -3.25 3.13
N TYR A 117 13.82 -4.20 3.16
CA TYR A 117 13.78 -5.24 4.21
C TYR A 117 15.07 -6.06 4.27
N LEU A 118 15.63 -6.44 3.12
CA LEU A 118 16.90 -7.15 3.07
C LEU A 118 18.07 -6.32 3.60
N SER A 119 18.04 -5.01 3.41
CA SER A 119 19.13 -4.09 3.77
C SER A 119 19.06 -3.64 5.22
N ILE A 120 17.89 -3.24 5.71
CA ILE A 120 17.71 -2.60 7.03
C ILE A 120 16.62 -3.24 7.90
N GLY A 121 15.99 -4.30 7.40
CA GLY A 121 14.94 -5.06 8.11
C GLY A 121 13.54 -4.47 7.97
N ALA A 122 12.54 -5.31 8.26
CA ALA A 122 11.12 -4.96 8.10
C ALA A 122 10.70 -3.76 8.99
N ARG A 123 11.27 -3.65 10.20
CA ARG A 123 10.98 -2.56 11.14
C ARG A 123 11.23 -1.17 10.54
N PHE A 124 12.42 -0.97 9.98
CA PHE A 124 12.75 0.31 9.34
C PHE A 124 12.06 0.48 7.99
N GLY A 125 11.89 -0.60 7.23
CA GLY A 125 11.10 -0.55 6.01
C GLY A 125 9.67 -0.07 6.25
N GLN A 126 9.01 -0.55 7.31
CA GLN A 126 7.68 -0.08 7.68
C GLN A 126 7.67 1.38 8.19
N LEU A 127 8.75 1.85 8.82
CA LEU A 127 8.87 3.27 9.17
C LEU A 127 8.86 4.14 7.90
N PHE A 128 9.57 3.75 6.83
CA PHE A 128 9.54 4.48 5.56
C PHE A 128 8.17 4.47 4.88
N MET A 129 7.30 3.49 5.19
CA MET A 129 5.92 3.48 4.68
C MET A 129 5.06 4.62 5.23
N THR A 130 5.46 5.30 6.33
CA THR A 130 4.80 6.55 6.78
C THR A 130 4.94 7.70 5.77
N LEU A 131 5.81 7.57 4.77
CA LEU A 131 5.89 8.50 3.65
C LEU A 131 4.75 8.33 2.63
N ALA A 132 4.06 7.19 2.63
CA ALA A 132 3.01 6.94 1.64
C ALA A 132 1.89 8.00 1.67
N PRO A 133 1.32 8.43 2.81
CA PRO A 133 0.33 9.51 2.86
C PRO A 133 0.85 10.86 2.32
N PRO A 134 2.01 11.39 2.73
CA PRO A 134 2.60 12.57 2.14
C PRO A 134 2.80 12.47 0.62
N MET A 135 3.30 11.34 0.13
CA MET A 135 3.49 11.12 -1.31
C MET A 135 2.16 10.98 -2.05
N ALA A 136 1.14 10.40 -1.41
CA ALA A 136 -0.21 10.35 -1.97
C ALA A 136 -0.81 11.76 -2.10
N ALA A 137 -0.63 12.63 -1.11
CA ALA A 137 -1.11 14.00 -1.21
C ALA A 137 -0.39 14.80 -2.30
N TRP A 138 0.94 14.65 -2.41
CA TRP A 138 1.70 15.26 -3.49
C TRP A 138 1.22 14.77 -4.87
N ALA A 139 1.00 13.45 -5.01
CA ALA A 139 0.47 12.88 -6.25
C ALA A 139 -0.98 13.32 -6.52
N GLY A 140 -1.82 13.42 -5.48
CA GLY A 140 -3.18 13.96 -5.57
C GLY A 140 -3.21 15.39 -6.10
N TRP A 141 -2.29 16.24 -5.60
CA TRP A 141 -2.12 17.59 -6.12
C TRP A 141 -1.76 17.60 -7.61
N LEU A 142 -0.81 16.77 -8.04
CA LEU A 142 -0.36 16.72 -9.45
C LEU A 142 -1.39 16.08 -10.39
N ILE A 143 -2.03 14.99 -9.97
CA ILE A 143 -2.84 14.13 -10.85
C ILE A 143 -4.32 14.51 -10.78
N LEU A 144 -4.82 14.81 -9.59
CA LEU A 144 -6.23 15.11 -9.34
C LEU A 144 -6.50 16.61 -9.24
N GLY A 145 -5.47 17.46 -9.21
CA GLY A 145 -5.60 18.90 -9.02
C GLY A 145 -6.07 19.30 -7.60
N GLU A 146 -5.86 18.41 -6.63
CA GLU A 146 -6.16 18.68 -5.23
C GLU A 146 -5.26 19.80 -4.69
N THR A 147 -5.74 20.60 -3.73
CA THR A 147 -4.93 21.68 -3.16
C THR A 147 -4.02 21.15 -2.06
N LEU A 148 -2.72 21.40 -2.19
CA LEU A 148 -1.77 21.10 -1.12
C LEU A 148 -1.69 22.29 -0.16
N SER A 149 -2.32 22.17 1.01
CA SER A 149 -2.36 23.23 2.00
C SER A 149 -1.01 23.38 2.72
N TRP A 150 -0.74 24.56 3.30
CA TRP A 150 0.44 24.78 4.14
C TRP A 150 0.43 23.87 5.38
N LYS A 151 -0.75 23.49 5.87
CA LYS A 151 -0.94 22.55 6.95
C LYS A 151 -0.43 21.15 6.57
N SER A 152 -0.72 20.71 5.34
CA SER A 152 -0.19 19.46 4.78
C SER A 152 1.33 19.48 4.71
N LEU A 153 1.95 20.61 4.36
CA LEU A 153 3.41 20.75 4.34
C LEU A 153 4.04 20.61 5.74
N ILE A 154 3.40 21.16 6.77
CA ILE A 154 3.83 20.97 8.17
C ILE A 154 3.75 19.50 8.55
N ALA A 155 2.62 18.84 8.28
CA ALA A 155 2.43 17.42 8.57
C ALA A 155 3.49 16.54 7.87
N MET A 156 3.82 16.85 6.61
CA MET A 156 4.91 16.19 5.88
C MET A 156 6.26 16.41 6.57
N ALA A 157 6.57 17.64 7.00
CA ALA A 157 7.82 17.97 7.68
C ALA A 157 7.93 17.22 9.03
N VAL A 158 6.85 17.12 9.79
CA VAL A 158 6.80 16.33 11.05
C VAL A 158 7.04 14.85 10.75
N THR A 159 6.39 14.28 9.73
CA THR A 159 6.60 12.88 9.33
C THR A 159 8.06 12.60 8.97
N LEU A 160 8.66 13.46 8.13
CA LEU A 160 10.07 13.35 7.73
C LEU A 160 11.02 13.49 8.93
N SER A 161 10.71 14.40 9.87
CA SER A 161 11.49 14.57 11.10
C SER A 161 11.49 13.31 11.96
N GLY A 162 10.35 12.64 12.11
CA GLY A 162 10.25 11.38 12.82
C GLY A 162 11.08 10.26 12.20
N ILE A 163 11.06 10.14 10.86
CA ILE A 163 11.93 9.21 10.14
C ILE A 163 13.41 9.57 10.41
N ALA A 164 13.79 10.84 10.28
CA ALA A 164 15.15 11.30 10.52
C ALA A 164 15.63 10.99 11.95
N ILE A 165 14.79 11.23 12.97
CA ILE A 165 15.08 10.87 14.38
C ILE A 165 15.40 9.37 14.51
N SER A 166 14.67 8.51 13.83
CA SER A 166 14.88 7.05 13.90
C SER A 166 16.16 6.59 13.22
N ILE A 167 16.52 7.18 12.07
CA ILE A 167 17.61 6.68 11.21
C ILE A 167 18.95 7.39 11.41
N LEU A 168 18.95 8.62 11.98
CA LEU A 168 20.18 9.37 12.26
C LEU A 168 20.72 9.00 13.63
N SER A 169 22.05 8.88 13.76
CA SER A 169 22.72 8.76 15.04
C SER A 169 23.82 9.78 15.15
N ARG A 170 24.01 10.34 16.35
CA ARG A 170 25.12 11.20 16.71
C ARG A 170 26.08 10.39 17.56
N GLY A 171 27.36 10.34 17.19
CA GLY A 171 28.42 9.88 18.09
C GLY A 171 28.56 10.85 19.28
N ALA A 172 29.13 10.41 20.40
CA ALA A 172 29.27 11.24 21.62
C ALA A 172 29.95 12.58 21.33
N ASP A 173 30.92 12.62 20.40
CA ASP A 173 31.69 13.82 20.03
C ASP A 173 31.85 13.99 18.50
N GLY A 174 30.94 13.45 17.70
CA GLY A 174 31.07 13.37 16.24
C GLY A 174 29.91 13.97 15.45
N PRO A 175 30.09 14.14 14.11
CA PRO A 175 29.04 14.62 13.24
C PRO A 175 27.83 13.66 13.21
N VAL A 176 26.64 14.18 12.90
CA VAL A 176 25.44 13.37 12.68
C VAL A 176 25.70 12.42 11.51
N ARG A 177 25.51 11.12 11.71
CA ARG A 177 25.72 10.08 10.70
C ARG A 177 24.46 9.24 10.56
N LEU A 178 24.28 8.65 9.36
CA LEU A 178 23.27 7.64 9.14
C LEU A 178 23.60 6.40 10.00
N ALA A 179 22.65 5.98 10.83
CA ALA A 179 22.76 4.73 11.60
C ALA A 179 22.50 3.49 10.75
N LEU A 180 22.01 3.68 9.52
CA LEU A 180 21.60 2.65 8.56
C LEU A 180 22.38 2.79 7.25
N PRO A 181 22.55 1.69 6.49
CA PRO A 181 23.13 1.73 5.15
C PRO A 181 22.35 2.68 4.22
N LEU A 182 23.03 3.57 3.53
CA LEU A 182 22.43 4.54 2.61
C LEU A 182 21.53 3.87 1.56
N LYS A 183 21.97 2.72 1.03
CA LYS A 183 21.19 1.91 0.08
C LYS A 183 19.81 1.56 0.66
N GLY A 184 19.75 1.13 1.92
CA GLY A 184 18.50 0.79 2.58
C GLY A 184 17.58 2.00 2.77
N VAL A 185 18.16 3.17 3.08
CA VAL A 185 17.41 4.44 3.21
C VAL A 185 16.82 4.86 1.87
N LEU A 186 17.61 4.86 0.79
CA LEU A 186 17.14 5.21 -0.55
C LEU A 186 16.03 4.26 -1.04
N LEU A 187 16.17 2.96 -0.76
CA LEU A 187 15.14 1.97 -1.06
C LEU A 187 13.87 2.23 -0.23
N GLY A 188 14.00 2.60 1.04
CA GLY A 188 12.87 2.97 1.89
C GLY A 188 12.12 4.20 1.36
N LEU A 189 12.84 5.25 0.94
CA LEU A 189 12.26 6.44 0.31
C LEU A 189 11.52 6.09 -0.98
N GLY A 190 12.15 5.26 -1.84
CA GLY A 190 11.52 4.76 -3.07
C GLY A 190 10.26 3.95 -2.80
N ALA A 191 10.27 3.12 -1.75
CA ALA A 191 9.09 2.35 -1.32
C ALA A 191 7.92 3.26 -0.93
N GLY A 192 8.15 4.24 -0.04
CA GLY A 192 7.12 5.20 0.37
C GLY A 192 6.57 6.03 -0.78
N PHE A 193 7.44 6.49 -1.69
CA PHE A 193 7.05 7.18 -2.91
C PHE A 193 6.16 6.30 -3.80
N GLY A 194 6.65 5.09 -4.13
CA GLY A 194 5.92 4.14 -4.99
C GLY A 194 4.54 3.77 -4.44
N GLN A 195 4.44 3.54 -3.12
CA GLN A 195 3.17 3.22 -2.49
C GLN A 195 2.20 4.40 -2.49
N GLY A 196 2.66 5.61 -2.16
CA GLY A 196 1.79 6.80 -2.14
C GLY A 196 1.26 7.16 -3.53
N VAL A 197 2.14 7.24 -4.53
CA VAL A 197 1.75 7.53 -5.92
C VAL A 197 0.88 6.39 -6.47
N GLY A 198 1.27 5.13 -6.23
CA GLY A 198 0.50 3.96 -6.65
C GLY A 198 -0.91 3.93 -6.08
N LEU A 199 -1.11 4.40 -4.85
CA LEU A 199 -2.44 4.50 -4.22
C LEU A 199 -3.34 5.50 -4.96
N VAL A 200 -2.81 6.69 -5.29
CA VAL A 200 -3.57 7.72 -6.03
C VAL A 200 -3.94 7.22 -7.43
N LEU A 201 -3.01 6.61 -8.15
CA LEU A 201 -3.28 5.99 -9.44
C LEU A 201 -4.34 4.89 -9.35
N SER A 202 -4.35 4.10 -8.25
CA SER A 202 -5.41 3.11 -7.99
C SER A 202 -6.77 3.77 -7.80
N LYS A 203 -6.82 4.88 -7.05
CA LYS A 203 -8.06 5.63 -6.83
C LYS A 203 -8.65 6.11 -8.16
N VAL A 204 -7.82 6.68 -9.04
CA VAL A 204 -8.26 7.09 -10.39
C VAL A 204 -8.79 5.88 -11.18
N GLY A 205 -8.07 4.75 -11.16
CA GLY A 205 -8.50 3.53 -11.84
C GLY A 205 -9.82 2.97 -11.30
N MET A 206 -10.02 2.99 -9.97
CA MET A 206 -11.29 2.56 -9.36
C MET A 206 -12.46 3.49 -9.71
N LEU A 207 -12.23 4.82 -9.80
CA LEU A 207 -13.26 5.78 -10.25
C LEU A 207 -13.72 5.48 -11.67
N HIS A 208 -12.79 5.21 -12.59
CA HIS A 208 -13.14 4.79 -13.96
C HIS A 208 -13.86 3.44 -13.97
N TYR A 209 -13.45 2.50 -13.12
CA TYR A 209 -14.09 1.21 -13.03
C TYR A 209 -15.55 1.34 -12.55
N ALA A 210 -15.79 2.13 -11.51
CA ALA A 210 -17.14 2.38 -11.01
C ALA A 210 -18.04 3.05 -12.08
N GLN A 211 -17.48 3.94 -12.90
CA GLN A 211 -18.19 4.58 -14.02
C GLN A 211 -18.49 3.61 -15.17
N ALA A 212 -17.67 2.56 -15.34
CA ALA A 212 -17.85 1.55 -16.38
C ALA A 212 -18.86 0.47 -16.00
N LEU A 213 -19.28 0.42 -14.73
CA LEU A 213 -20.31 -0.52 -14.29
C LEU A 213 -21.68 -0.14 -14.89
N PRO A 214 -22.48 -1.11 -15.36
CA PRO A 214 -23.85 -0.89 -15.77
C PRO A 214 -24.70 -0.31 -14.61
N SER A 215 -25.67 0.53 -14.94
CA SER A 215 -26.57 1.13 -13.94
C SER A 215 -27.45 0.12 -13.17
N ASP A 216 -27.60 -1.07 -13.72
CA ASP A 216 -28.33 -2.23 -13.17
C ASP A 216 -27.39 -3.27 -12.55
N ALA A 217 -26.10 -2.93 -12.39
CA ALA A 217 -25.16 -3.86 -11.77
C ALA A 217 -25.56 -4.20 -10.32
N PRO A 218 -25.42 -5.45 -9.90
CA PRO A 218 -25.66 -5.83 -8.52
C PRO A 218 -24.78 -5.04 -7.55
N VAL A 219 -25.31 -4.65 -6.38
CA VAL A 219 -24.55 -3.95 -5.32
C VAL A 219 -23.25 -4.67 -4.96
N LEU A 220 -23.29 -6.00 -4.90
CA LEU A 220 -22.12 -6.83 -4.65
C LEU A 220 -20.99 -6.58 -5.67
N MET A 221 -21.31 -6.19 -6.91
CA MET A 221 -20.31 -5.90 -7.92
C MET A 221 -19.59 -4.58 -7.65
N GLU A 222 -20.30 -3.56 -7.14
CA GLU A 222 -19.70 -2.31 -6.68
C GLU A 222 -18.75 -2.55 -5.50
N GLU A 223 -19.17 -3.37 -4.53
CA GLU A 223 -18.34 -3.75 -3.38
C GLU A 223 -17.10 -4.56 -3.79
N MET A 224 -17.14 -5.26 -4.92
CA MET A 224 -16.00 -6.02 -5.44
C MET A 224 -15.01 -5.19 -6.28
N VAL A 225 -15.30 -3.92 -6.60
CA VAL A 225 -14.39 -3.04 -7.36
C VAL A 225 -12.97 -2.96 -6.75
N PRO A 226 -12.76 -2.81 -5.43
CA PRO A 226 -11.42 -2.82 -4.84
C PRO A 226 -10.66 -4.13 -5.07
N PHE A 227 -11.35 -5.27 -4.97
CA PHE A 227 -10.78 -6.60 -5.18
C PHE A 227 -10.44 -6.85 -6.65
N ALA A 228 -11.34 -6.49 -7.55
CA ALA A 228 -11.11 -6.57 -9.00
C ALA A 228 -9.98 -5.64 -9.45
N SER A 229 -9.90 -4.43 -8.89
CA SER A 229 -8.80 -3.50 -9.14
C SER A 229 -7.47 -4.04 -8.63
N THR A 230 -7.46 -4.67 -7.45
CA THR A 230 -6.27 -5.34 -6.92
C THR A 230 -5.85 -6.53 -7.80
N LEU A 231 -6.82 -7.28 -8.36
CA LEU A 231 -6.52 -8.36 -9.32
C LEU A 231 -5.82 -7.83 -10.57
N ILE A 232 -6.33 -6.75 -11.18
CA ILE A 232 -5.67 -6.11 -12.33
C ILE A 232 -4.23 -5.72 -11.98
N ARG A 233 -4.04 -5.07 -10.85
CA ARG A 233 -2.72 -4.65 -10.36
C ARG A 233 -1.80 -5.86 -10.12
N ALA A 234 -2.31 -6.94 -9.53
CA ALA A 234 -1.54 -8.16 -9.28
C ALA A 234 -1.13 -8.86 -10.58
N LEU A 235 -2.00 -8.90 -11.58
CA LEU A 235 -1.69 -9.46 -12.90
C LEU A 235 -0.61 -8.64 -13.61
N VAL A 236 -0.76 -7.32 -13.67
CA VAL A 236 0.21 -6.43 -14.34
C VAL A 236 1.55 -6.42 -13.58
N GLY A 237 1.53 -6.27 -12.26
CA GLY A 237 2.74 -6.29 -11.44
C GLY A 237 3.46 -7.64 -11.50
N GLY A 238 2.70 -8.75 -11.44
CA GLY A 238 3.23 -10.11 -11.57
C GLY A 238 3.86 -10.35 -12.93
N ALA A 239 3.20 -9.93 -14.02
CA ALA A 239 3.74 -10.00 -15.38
C ALA A 239 5.01 -9.14 -15.52
N GLY A 240 5.03 -7.93 -14.94
CA GLY A 240 6.18 -7.04 -14.94
C GLY A 240 7.39 -7.67 -14.24
N PHE A 241 7.21 -8.24 -13.05
CA PHE A 241 8.28 -8.94 -12.34
C PHE A 241 8.74 -10.22 -13.07
N LEU A 242 7.81 -10.99 -13.66
CA LEU A 242 8.17 -12.17 -14.46
C LEU A 242 9.01 -11.79 -15.69
N LEU A 243 8.61 -10.74 -16.41
CA LEU A 243 9.37 -10.21 -17.53
C LEU A 243 10.76 -9.77 -17.10
N TRP A 244 10.85 -9.01 -15.99
CA TRP A 244 12.14 -8.56 -15.44
C TRP A 244 13.02 -9.76 -15.05
N MET A 245 12.46 -10.76 -14.37
CA MET A 245 13.14 -12.00 -14.02
C MET A 245 13.63 -12.80 -15.24
N GLY A 246 12.81 -12.80 -16.31
CA GLY A 246 13.15 -13.39 -17.59
C GLY A 246 14.34 -12.70 -18.25
N LEU A 247 14.34 -11.37 -18.30
CA LEU A 247 15.45 -10.57 -18.84
C LEU A 247 16.76 -10.78 -18.06
N GLN A 248 16.67 -10.99 -16.74
CA GLN A 248 17.84 -11.30 -15.89
C GLN A 248 18.23 -12.78 -15.92
N LYS A 249 17.54 -13.64 -16.69
CA LYS A 249 17.75 -15.09 -16.75
C LYS A 249 17.61 -15.79 -15.39
N GLU A 250 16.80 -15.23 -14.48
CA GLU A 250 16.60 -15.72 -13.12
C GLU A 250 15.39 -16.66 -12.96
N LEU A 251 14.65 -16.99 -14.02
CA LEU A 251 13.50 -17.90 -13.99
C LEU A 251 13.77 -19.27 -13.31
N PRO A 252 14.98 -19.88 -13.38
CA PRO A 252 15.26 -21.11 -12.64
C PRO A 252 15.11 -20.95 -11.12
N LYS A 253 15.34 -19.73 -10.55
CA LYS A 253 15.14 -19.45 -9.13
C LYS A 253 13.67 -19.60 -8.72
N LEU A 254 12.73 -19.28 -9.62
CA LEU A 254 11.31 -19.44 -9.38
C LEU A 254 10.94 -20.93 -9.19
N ARG A 255 11.46 -21.82 -10.05
CA ARG A 255 11.24 -23.26 -9.91
C ARG A 255 11.80 -23.81 -8.59
N ALA A 256 12.98 -23.35 -8.18
CA ALA A 256 13.59 -23.72 -6.91
C ALA A 256 12.73 -23.25 -5.72
N ALA A 257 12.22 -22.01 -5.78
CA ALA A 257 11.36 -21.44 -4.75
C ALA A 257 10.05 -22.23 -4.56
N LEU A 258 9.41 -22.68 -5.65
CA LEU A 258 8.19 -23.48 -5.59
C LEU A 258 8.38 -24.84 -4.89
N ARG A 259 9.62 -25.37 -4.84
CA ARG A 259 9.97 -26.61 -4.12
C ARG A 259 10.30 -26.37 -2.65
N ASP A 260 10.57 -25.15 -2.24
CA ASP A 260 10.89 -24.78 -0.85
C ASP A 260 9.59 -24.64 -0.03
N ARG A 261 9.21 -25.72 0.66
CA ARG A 261 8.00 -25.76 1.49
C ARG A 261 7.94 -24.66 2.56
N THR A 262 9.08 -24.34 3.18
CA THR A 262 9.15 -23.30 4.22
C THR A 262 9.01 -21.92 3.61
N GLY A 263 9.73 -21.65 2.51
CA GLY A 263 9.60 -20.43 1.75
C GLY A 263 8.16 -20.21 1.27
N MET A 264 7.54 -21.26 0.70
CA MET A 264 6.15 -21.19 0.23
C MET A 264 5.13 -20.96 1.36
N ARG A 265 5.35 -21.50 2.58
CA ARG A 265 4.51 -21.14 3.74
C ARG A 265 4.61 -19.64 4.07
N TYR A 266 5.82 -19.07 4.07
CA TYR A 266 5.98 -17.62 4.26
C TYR A 266 5.30 -16.83 3.15
N MET A 267 5.42 -17.29 1.91
CA MET A 267 4.76 -16.69 0.75
C MET A 267 3.24 -16.70 0.88
N LEU A 268 2.67 -17.82 1.29
CA LEU A 268 1.22 -17.96 1.45
C LEU A 268 0.69 -16.98 2.53
N ILE A 269 1.34 -16.94 3.70
CA ILE A 269 0.92 -16.05 4.80
C ILE A 269 1.01 -14.59 4.34
N MET A 270 2.15 -14.17 3.79
CA MET A 270 2.30 -12.78 3.37
C MET A 270 1.39 -12.40 2.19
N THR A 271 1.02 -13.35 1.33
CA THR A 271 0.11 -13.08 0.22
C THR A 271 -1.32 -12.90 0.71
N LEU A 272 -1.77 -13.76 1.61
CA LEU A 272 -3.11 -13.64 2.18
C LEU A 272 -3.26 -12.36 3.00
N THR A 273 -2.29 -12.04 3.86
CA THR A 273 -2.35 -10.83 4.69
C THR A 273 -1.97 -9.55 3.93
N GLY A 274 -1.19 -9.63 2.85
CA GLY A 274 -0.74 -8.50 2.04
C GLY A 274 -1.70 -8.20 0.89
N PRO A 275 -1.32 -8.54 -0.35
CA PRO A 275 -2.05 -8.11 -1.54
C PRO A 275 -3.46 -8.71 -1.66
N ALA A 276 -3.71 -9.90 -1.13
CA ALA A 276 -5.04 -10.50 -1.25
C ALA A 276 -6.06 -9.83 -0.31
N VAL A 277 -5.76 -9.75 0.98
CA VAL A 277 -6.66 -9.18 2.00
C VAL A 277 -6.27 -7.75 2.32
N GLY A 278 -5.01 -7.50 2.70
CA GLY A 278 -4.56 -6.20 3.18
C GLY A 278 -4.73 -5.08 2.16
N VAL A 279 -4.26 -5.26 0.90
CA VAL A 279 -4.40 -4.23 -0.14
C VAL A 279 -5.85 -4.06 -0.57
N SER A 280 -6.61 -5.15 -0.72
CA SER A 280 -8.03 -5.05 -1.09
C SER A 280 -8.85 -4.34 -0.02
N LEU A 281 -8.63 -4.69 1.26
CA LEU A 281 -9.27 -4.00 2.38
C LEU A 281 -8.79 -2.55 2.53
N SER A 282 -7.53 -2.22 2.17
CA SER A 282 -7.07 -0.83 2.20
C SER A 282 -7.79 0.04 1.16
N LEU A 283 -8.03 -0.50 -0.03
CA LEU A 283 -8.84 0.17 -1.04
C LEU A 283 -10.30 0.29 -0.60
N MET A 284 -10.84 -0.75 0.03
CA MET A 284 -12.19 -0.72 0.60
C MET A 284 -12.28 0.31 1.74
N ALA A 285 -11.30 0.38 2.65
CA ALA A 285 -11.30 1.34 3.73
C ALA A 285 -11.39 2.79 3.23
N VAL A 286 -10.68 3.16 2.17
CA VAL A 286 -10.75 4.51 1.57
C VAL A 286 -12.03 4.74 0.74
N GLN A 287 -12.81 3.72 0.51
CA GLN A 287 -14.13 3.82 -0.10
C GLN A 287 -15.21 4.16 0.94
N TYR A 288 -15.07 3.64 2.18
CA TYR A 288 -16.05 3.81 3.27
C TYR A 288 -15.66 4.85 4.32
N ALA A 289 -14.42 5.32 4.35
CA ALA A 289 -13.95 6.38 5.23
C ALA A 289 -13.20 7.44 4.44
N ASP A 290 -13.07 8.63 5.00
CA ASP A 290 -12.18 9.64 4.47
C ASP A 290 -10.77 9.05 4.31
N ALA A 291 -10.19 9.19 3.10
CA ALA A 291 -8.88 8.62 2.77
C ALA A 291 -7.81 8.99 3.81
N GLY A 292 -8.02 10.13 4.45
CA GLY A 292 -7.22 10.65 5.51
C GLY A 292 -7.27 9.83 6.79
N ILE A 293 -8.43 9.62 7.32
CA ILE A 293 -8.65 8.84 8.54
C ILE A 293 -8.16 7.41 8.30
N ALA A 294 -8.57 6.79 7.19
CA ALA A 294 -8.15 5.46 6.82
C ALA A 294 -6.62 5.34 6.74
N SER A 295 -5.94 6.26 6.04
CA SER A 295 -4.48 6.25 5.91
C SER A 295 -3.75 6.47 7.24
N THR A 296 -4.30 7.32 8.12
CA THR A 296 -3.75 7.53 9.46
C THR A 296 -3.80 6.24 10.29
N LEU A 297 -4.94 5.54 10.28
CA LEU A 297 -5.10 4.30 11.01
C LEU A 297 -4.24 3.17 10.42
N MET A 298 -4.13 3.08 9.11
CA MET A 298 -3.23 2.14 8.44
C MET A 298 -1.76 2.44 8.74
N ALA A 299 -1.40 3.71 8.96
CA ALA A 299 -0.05 4.11 9.37
C ALA A 299 0.35 3.67 10.79
N LEU A 300 -0.53 3.01 11.56
CA LEU A 300 -0.18 2.36 12.81
C LEU A 300 0.77 1.14 12.63
N THR A 301 0.91 0.61 11.44
CA THR A 301 1.77 -0.53 11.13
C THR A 301 3.20 -0.40 11.67
N PRO A 302 3.91 0.75 11.57
CA PRO A 302 5.26 0.90 12.15
C PRO A 302 5.32 0.80 13.68
N VAL A 303 4.23 1.10 14.38
CA VAL A 303 4.14 0.88 15.84
C VAL A 303 3.83 -0.57 16.13
N LEU A 304 2.84 -1.14 15.46
CA LEU A 304 2.43 -2.52 15.66
C LEU A 304 3.57 -3.51 15.42
N ILE A 305 4.47 -3.24 14.46
CA ILE A 305 5.59 -4.13 14.14
C ILE A 305 6.67 -4.13 15.24
N LEU A 306 6.77 -3.08 16.07
CA LEU A 306 7.72 -3.04 17.18
C LEU A 306 7.45 -4.16 18.20
N ILE A 307 6.18 -4.49 18.44
CA ILE A 307 5.77 -5.53 19.38
C ILE A 307 6.39 -6.89 19.01
N PRO A 308 6.11 -7.48 17.84
CA PRO A 308 6.73 -8.76 17.47
C PRO A 308 8.26 -8.66 17.29
N CYS A 309 8.80 -7.50 16.87
CA CYS A 309 10.24 -7.31 16.79
C CYS A 309 10.91 -7.39 18.17
N ALA A 310 10.30 -6.79 19.19
CA ALA A 310 10.84 -6.83 20.55
C ALA A 310 10.68 -8.23 21.18
N PHE A 311 9.45 -8.77 21.19
CA PHE A 311 9.11 -9.95 21.97
C PHE A 311 9.43 -11.26 21.23
N VAL A 312 9.11 -11.37 19.95
CA VAL A 312 9.31 -12.61 19.17
C VAL A 312 10.71 -12.70 18.61
N TYR A 313 11.20 -11.60 18.02
CA TYR A 313 12.54 -11.59 17.39
C TYR A 313 13.66 -11.13 18.34
N LYS A 314 13.32 -10.76 19.58
CA LYS A 314 14.26 -10.31 20.62
C LYS A 314 15.21 -9.20 20.13
N GLN A 315 14.74 -8.34 19.24
CA GLN A 315 15.52 -7.22 18.71
C GLN A 315 15.60 -6.11 19.76
N LYS A 316 16.80 -5.57 19.97
CA LYS A 316 16.97 -4.38 20.82
C LYS A 316 16.39 -3.16 20.12
N ILE A 317 15.36 -2.55 20.70
CA ILE A 317 14.72 -1.34 20.21
C ILE A 317 15.23 -0.18 21.05
N LYS A 318 15.81 0.83 20.40
CA LYS A 318 16.31 2.03 21.08
C LYS A 318 15.16 3.00 21.31
N ALA A 319 15.15 3.70 22.44
CA ALA A 319 14.11 4.69 22.78
C ALA A 319 13.92 5.73 21.67
N LYS A 320 15.00 6.21 21.03
CA LYS A 320 14.92 7.15 19.90
C LYS A 320 14.17 6.60 18.68
N GLU A 321 14.21 5.30 18.44
CA GLU A 321 13.47 4.67 17.34
C GLU A 321 11.96 4.72 17.63
N VAL A 322 11.58 4.45 18.89
CA VAL A 322 10.18 4.57 19.34
C VAL A 322 9.70 6.02 19.21
N VAL A 323 10.50 6.98 19.70
CA VAL A 323 10.19 8.41 19.58
C VAL A 323 10.04 8.82 18.11
N GLY A 324 10.96 8.41 17.25
CA GLY A 324 10.88 8.73 15.83
C GLY A 324 9.65 8.12 15.13
N VAL A 325 9.29 6.88 15.48
CA VAL A 325 8.05 6.25 15.00
C VAL A 325 6.81 7.03 15.45
N LEU A 326 6.75 7.40 16.74
CA LEU A 326 5.63 8.19 17.28
C LEU A 326 5.53 9.57 16.64
N VAL A 327 6.66 10.25 16.43
CA VAL A 327 6.69 11.55 15.72
C VAL A 327 6.25 11.41 14.26
N SER A 328 6.70 10.36 13.55
CA SER A 328 6.25 10.11 12.18
C SER A 328 4.75 9.87 12.11
N MET A 329 4.19 9.12 13.06
CA MET A 329 2.75 8.88 13.14
C MET A 329 1.97 10.14 13.47
N LEU A 330 2.49 10.97 14.39
CA LEU A 330 1.89 12.28 14.67
C LEU A 330 1.84 13.13 13.39
N GLY A 331 2.90 13.13 12.59
CA GLY A 331 2.92 13.80 11.30
C GLY A 331 1.86 13.27 10.34
N VAL A 332 1.68 11.96 10.25
CA VAL A 332 0.60 11.34 9.46
C VAL A 332 -0.77 11.75 10.00
N ALA A 333 -0.98 11.71 11.31
CA ALA A 333 -2.23 12.13 11.93
C ALA A 333 -2.54 13.62 11.68
N LEU A 334 -1.55 14.51 11.83
CA LEU A 334 -1.69 15.94 11.55
C LEU A 334 -2.09 16.22 10.09
N PHE A 335 -1.65 15.38 9.16
CA PHE A 335 -2.01 15.51 7.75
C PHE A 335 -3.52 15.49 7.51
N PHE A 336 -4.25 14.86 8.41
CA PHE A 336 -5.69 14.66 8.32
C PHE A 336 -6.50 15.41 9.37
N LEU A 337 -5.85 15.85 10.46
CA LEU A 337 -6.50 16.61 11.52
C LEU A 337 -6.48 18.14 11.27
N LEU A 338 -5.57 18.62 10.43
CA LEU A 338 -5.40 20.04 10.08
C LEU A 338 -6.07 20.39 8.76
#